data_909e2a81384a6ad070b09f850b7cca59
#
_entry.id   909e2a81384a6ad070b09f850b7cca59
#
_cell.length_a   1.000
_cell.length_b   1.000
_cell.length_c   1.000
_cell.angle_alpha   90.00
_cell.angle_beta   90.00
_cell.angle_gamma   90.00
#
_symmetry.space_group_name_H-M   'P 1'
#
loop_
_entity.id
_entity.type
_entity.pdbx_description
1 polymer ?
#
loop_
_entity_poly.entity_id
_entity_poly.type
_entity_poly.pdbx_seq_one_letter_code
_entity_poly.pdbx_strand_id
1 'polypeptide(L)'
;MIAKAGDVYTVYNKYLERYTACQVAYIAPPDKASKQSFAVIVSLDWVGDAPLTAEELPYLRPLYKDFMYWPRDLHLLRVDVDVPSQYILVGTLPPFTNKPCNSYGFWDDGYDVYLQMKWQEIPKDKRQAFKKAMESSADVKIGDNLVRLDSYRVTDKYTPFGSARELAVLPCLSELICEQWHTDLPEFLRENPFIDELTLMNHGQRTLDLRGTSIRKLMLDMTGLKNIGS
;
A
#
# COMPACT_ATOMS: atom_id res chain seq x y z
N MET A 1 7.31 -9.20 -25.30
CA MET A 1 5.93 -9.32 -25.91
C MET A 1 5.40 -7.90 -26.03
N ILE A 2 4.68 -7.56 -27.10
CA ILE A 2 4.07 -6.22 -27.27
C ILE A 2 2.63 -6.26 -26.76
N ALA A 3 2.29 -5.33 -25.89
CA ALA A 3 0.96 -5.16 -25.31
C ALA A 3 -0.09 -4.81 -26.37
N LYS A 4 -1.30 -5.34 -26.24
CA LYS A 4 -2.45 -5.03 -27.09
C LYS A 4 -3.64 -4.61 -26.22
N ALA A 5 -4.46 -3.71 -26.72
CA ALA A 5 -5.68 -3.30 -26.02
C ALA A 5 -6.57 -4.52 -25.73
N GLY A 6 -7.05 -4.63 -24.50
CA GLY A 6 -7.83 -5.76 -24.02
C GLY A 6 -7.04 -6.89 -23.39
N ASP A 7 -5.72 -6.99 -23.60
CA ASP A 7 -4.90 -8.02 -22.98
C ASP A 7 -4.98 -7.93 -21.46
N VAL A 8 -5.16 -9.08 -20.82
CA VAL A 8 -5.16 -9.24 -19.34
C VAL A 8 -3.95 -10.04 -18.95
N TYR A 9 -3.19 -9.48 -18.02
CA TYR A 9 -1.98 -10.09 -17.48
C TYR A 9 -2.12 -10.34 -16.00
N THR A 10 -1.48 -11.41 -15.52
CA THR A 10 -1.23 -11.65 -14.09
C THR A 10 0.26 -11.60 -13.81
N VAL A 11 0.62 -11.15 -12.59
CA VAL A 11 2.01 -11.03 -12.15
C VAL A 11 2.11 -11.29 -10.65
N TYR A 12 3.21 -11.87 -10.21
CA TYR A 12 3.49 -12.02 -8.79
C TYR A 12 3.85 -10.66 -8.17
N ASN A 13 3.05 -10.23 -7.20
CA ASN A 13 3.26 -9.00 -6.46
C ASN A 13 4.09 -9.30 -5.20
N LYS A 14 5.35 -8.89 -5.20
CA LYS A 14 6.30 -9.14 -4.11
C LYS A 14 5.92 -8.50 -2.77
N TYR A 15 5.10 -7.44 -2.78
CA TYR A 15 4.66 -6.75 -1.55
C TYR A 15 3.49 -7.49 -0.88
N LEU A 16 2.63 -8.12 -1.68
CA LEU A 16 1.53 -8.94 -1.20
C LEU A 16 1.92 -10.40 -1.01
N GLU A 17 3.06 -10.82 -1.61
CA GLU A 17 3.47 -12.24 -1.74
C GLU A 17 2.40 -13.10 -2.41
N ARG A 18 1.64 -12.50 -3.33
CA ARG A 18 0.50 -13.08 -4.05
C ARG A 18 0.46 -12.56 -5.48
N TYR A 19 -0.38 -13.16 -6.31
CA TYR A 19 -0.58 -12.70 -7.67
C TYR A 19 -1.62 -11.57 -7.72
N THR A 20 -1.37 -10.59 -8.59
CA THR A 20 -2.28 -9.51 -8.96
C THR A 20 -2.50 -9.51 -10.45
N ALA A 21 -3.45 -8.71 -10.94
CA ALA A 21 -3.75 -8.64 -12.35
C ALA A 21 -3.92 -7.19 -12.85
N CYS A 22 -3.64 -7.00 -14.13
CA CYS A 22 -3.92 -5.75 -14.84
C CYS A 22 -4.46 -6.02 -16.25
N GLN A 23 -5.15 -5.04 -16.80
CA GLN A 23 -5.59 -5.05 -18.20
C GLN A 23 -4.97 -3.90 -18.98
N VAL A 24 -4.58 -4.14 -20.21
CA VAL A 24 -4.25 -3.06 -21.15
C VAL A 24 -5.54 -2.39 -21.62
N ALA A 25 -5.81 -1.19 -21.13
CA ALA A 25 -7.02 -0.45 -21.50
C ALA A 25 -6.96 0.05 -22.96
N TYR A 26 -5.82 0.61 -23.36
CA TYR A 26 -5.59 1.04 -24.73
C TYR A 26 -4.09 1.28 -24.98
N ILE A 27 -3.73 1.41 -26.26
CA ILE A 27 -2.39 1.86 -26.67
C ILE A 27 -2.48 3.35 -26.97
N ALA A 28 -1.73 4.16 -26.21
CA ALA A 28 -1.68 5.60 -26.43
C ALA A 28 -0.91 5.91 -27.71
N PRO A 29 -1.35 6.92 -28.48
CA PRO A 29 -0.63 7.34 -29.67
C PRO A 29 0.79 7.75 -29.30
N PRO A 30 1.74 7.63 -30.25
CA PRO A 30 3.12 8.02 -30.03
C PRO A 30 3.22 9.47 -29.55
N ASP A 31 4.06 9.69 -28.55
CA ASP A 31 4.44 11.03 -28.12
C ASP A 31 5.10 11.78 -29.28
N LYS A 32 4.71 13.05 -29.49
CA LYS A 32 5.24 13.87 -30.58
C LYS A 32 6.77 14.04 -30.50
N ALA A 33 7.32 14.05 -29.31
CA ALA A 33 8.76 14.26 -29.06
C ALA A 33 9.56 12.96 -29.15
N SER A 34 9.12 11.89 -28.50
CA SER A 34 9.85 10.62 -28.41
C SER A 34 9.51 9.63 -29.53
N LYS A 35 8.38 9.83 -30.21
CA LYS A 35 7.76 8.85 -31.14
C LYS A 35 7.48 7.47 -30.51
N GLN A 36 7.54 7.37 -29.20
CA GLN A 36 7.33 6.14 -28.43
C GLN A 36 5.85 5.95 -28.18
N SER A 37 5.34 4.75 -28.45
CA SER A 37 4.00 4.33 -28.05
C SER A 37 4.02 3.83 -26.62
N PHE A 38 2.91 4.02 -25.92
CA PHE A 38 2.74 3.55 -24.54
C PHE A 38 1.47 2.72 -24.44
N ALA A 39 1.50 1.71 -23.58
CA ALA A 39 0.32 1.04 -23.11
C ALA A 39 -0.27 1.80 -21.91
N VAL A 40 -1.59 1.94 -21.84
CA VAL A 40 -2.27 2.36 -20.62
C VAL A 40 -2.85 1.12 -19.97
N ILE A 41 -2.37 0.80 -18.78
CA ILE A 41 -2.86 -0.33 -17.99
C ILE A 41 -3.79 0.15 -16.90
N VAL A 42 -4.80 -0.65 -16.58
CA VAL A 42 -5.65 -0.53 -15.40
C VAL A 42 -5.41 -1.73 -14.50
N SER A 43 -5.09 -1.46 -13.23
CA SER A 43 -5.00 -2.52 -12.24
C SER A 43 -6.38 -3.10 -11.96
N LEU A 44 -6.46 -4.40 -11.69
CA LEU A 44 -7.70 -5.10 -11.43
C LEU A 44 -7.85 -5.40 -9.94
N ASP A 45 -9.09 -5.37 -9.47
CA ASP A 45 -9.46 -5.72 -8.08
C ASP A 45 -9.52 -7.24 -7.93
N TRP A 46 -8.34 -7.86 -8.06
CA TRP A 46 -8.15 -9.30 -7.97
C TRP A 46 -6.79 -9.62 -7.32
N VAL A 47 -6.80 -10.54 -6.38
CA VAL A 47 -5.60 -11.09 -5.71
C VAL A 47 -5.79 -12.60 -5.55
N GLY A 48 -4.78 -13.38 -5.92
CA GLY A 48 -4.81 -14.85 -5.84
C GLY A 48 -3.49 -15.44 -5.32
N ASP A 49 -3.56 -16.65 -4.76
CA ASP A 49 -2.37 -17.38 -4.33
C ASP A 49 -1.67 -18.12 -5.51
N ALA A 50 -2.36 -18.18 -6.65
CA ALA A 50 -1.87 -18.71 -7.93
C ALA A 50 -2.12 -17.68 -9.04
N PRO A 51 -1.48 -17.81 -10.22
CA PRO A 51 -1.78 -16.97 -11.37
C PRO A 51 -3.27 -17.01 -11.75
N LEU A 52 -3.80 -15.87 -12.17
CA LEU A 52 -5.17 -15.73 -12.68
C LEU A 52 -5.41 -16.73 -13.83
N THR A 53 -6.60 -17.33 -13.87
CA THR A 53 -7.01 -18.27 -14.91
C THR A 53 -8.00 -17.64 -15.91
N ALA A 54 -8.18 -18.28 -17.08
CA ALA A 54 -9.11 -17.76 -18.09
C ALA A 54 -10.57 -17.83 -17.62
N GLU A 55 -10.93 -18.78 -16.77
CA GLU A 55 -12.28 -18.93 -16.19
C GLU A 55 -12.65 -17.77 -15.27
N GLU A 56 -11.66 -17.08 -14.68
CA GLU A 56 -11.88 -15.95 -13.76
C GLU A 56 -12.07 -14.63 -14.50
N LEU A 57 -11.66 -14.54 -15.77
CA LEU A 57 -11.73 -13.29 -16.55
C LEU A 57 -13.11 -12.59 -16.49
N PRO A 58 -14.27 -13.28 -16.62
CA PRO A 58 -15.57 -12.61 -16.61
C PRO A 58 -15.94 -11.92 -15.29
N TYR A 59 -15.25 -12.28 -14.20
CA TYR A 59 -15.54 -11.76 -12.86
C TYR A 59 -14.66 -10.58 -12.46
N LEU A 60 -13.66 -10.26 -13.28
CA LEU A 60 -12.74 -9.17 -12.99
C LEU A 60 -13.44 -7.80 -12.97
N ARG A 61 -12.90 -6.90 -12.15
CA ARG A 61 -13.33 -5.52 -12.04
C ARG A 61 -12.11 -4.62 -11.97
N PRO A 62 -12.21 -3.38 -12.43
CA PRO A 62 -11.11 -2.43 -12.29
C PRO A 62 -10.92 -2.02 -10.84
N LEU A 63 -9.66 -1.88 -10.43
CA LEU A 63 -9.30 -1.39 -9.11
C LEU A 63 -9.48 0.13 -9.04
N TYR A 64 -10.16 0.59 -7.99
CA TYR A 64 -10.26 2.01 -7.66
C TYR A 64 -9.30 2.33 -6.51
N LYS A 65 -8.38 3.23 -6.78
CA LYS A 65 -7.41 3.73 -5.80
C LYS A 65 -8.07 4.83 -4.96
N ASP A 66 -8.19 4.58 -3.66
CA ASP A 66 -8.74 5.55 -2.69
C ASP A 66 -7.98 5.56 -1.37
N PHE A 67 -6.81 4.92 -1.31
CA PHE A 67 -6.02 4.86 -0.07
C PHE A 67 -5.48 6.23 0.33
N MET A 68 -5.43 6.46 1.63
CA MET A 68 -4.92 7.71 2.23
C MET A 68 -5.51 8.96 1.55
N TYR A 69 -4.65 9.79 0.94
CA TYR A 69 -5.02 11.06 0.30
C TYR A 69 -5.55 10.92 -1.14
N TRP A 70 -5.50 9.72 -1.74
CA TRP A 70 -5.98 9.55 -3.10
C TRP A 70 -7.50 9.68 -3.17
N PRO A 71 -8.05 10.46 -4.12
CA PRO A 71 -9.47 10.41 -4.42
C PRO A 71 -9.81 9.05 -5.02
N ARG A 72 -11.06 8.63 -4.89
CA ARG A 72 -11.51 7.39 -5.52
C ARG A 72 -11.48 7.51 -7.03
N ASP A 73 -10.45 6.95 -7.66
CA ASP A 73 -10.27 6.94 -9.11
C ASP A 73 -9.65 5.63 -9.58
N LEU A 74 -9.79 5.34 -10.87
CA LEU A 74 -9.17 4.15 -11.47
C LEU A 74 -7.65 4.21 -11.30
N HIS A 75 -7.06 3.09 -10.93
CA HIS A 75 -5.61 2.97 -10.91
C HIS A 75 -5.10 2.75 -12.35
N LEU A 76 -4.76 3.83 -13.01
CA LEU A 76 -4.28 3.85 -14.40
C LEU A 76 -2.82 4.27 -14.44
N LEU A 77 -2.04 3.57 -15.27
CA LEU A 77 -0.62 3.86 -15.49
C LEU A 77 -0.31 3.83 -16.97
N ARG A 78 0.49 4.77 -17.41
CA ARG A 78 1.09 4.79 -18.75
C ARG A 78 2.47 4.13 -18.67
N VAL A 79 2.60 2.97 -19.28
CA VAL A 79 3.78 2.10 -19.22
C VAL A 79 4.33 1.84 -20.62
N ASP A 80 5.53 1.30 -20.72
CA ASP A 80 6.09 0.86 -22.00
C ASP A 80 5.18 -0.19 -22.68
N VAL A 81 5.15 -0.23 -24.01
CA VAL A 81 4.42 -1.26 -24.75
C VAL A 81 5.07 -2.64 -24.65
N ASP A 82 6.35 -2.70 -24.32
CA ASP A 82 7.07 -3.93 -24.09
C ASP A 82 6.70 -4.53 -22.74
N VAL A 83 5.96 -5.65 -22.76
CA VAL A 83 5.54 -6.36 -21.56
C VAL A 83 6.72 -7.12 -20.97
N PRO A 84 7.08 -6.89 -19.69
CA PRO A 84 8.14 -7.63 -19.03
C PRO A 84 7.84 -9.13 -18.93
N SER A 85 8.90 -9.94 -18.96
CA SER A 85 8.79 -11.42 -19.04
C SER A 85 8.11 -12.09 -17.84
N GLN A 86 8.07 -11.42 -16.68
CA GLN A 86 7.36 -11.92 -15.49
C GLN A 86 5.83 -11.82 -15.58
N TYR A 87 5.30 -11.07 -16.56
CA TYR A 87 3.87 -10.97 -16.78
C TYR A 87 3.36 -12.13 -17.64
N ILE A 88 2.34 -12.81 -17.16
CA ILE A 88 1.72 -13.95 -17.83
C ILE A 88 0.43 -13.46 -18.49
N LEU A 89 0.34 -13.59 -19.81
CA LEU A 89 -0.88 -13.31 -20.55
C LEU A 89 -1.93 -14.37 -20.23
N VAL A 90 -3.08 -13.95 -19.70
CA VAL A 90 -4.20 -14.85 -19.33
C VAL A 90 -5.23 -14.93 -20.45
N GLY A 91 -5.49 -13.82 -21.13
CA GLY A 91 -6.46 -13.74 -22.21
C GLY A 91 -6.80 -12.29 -22.53
N THR A 92 -7.96 -12.07 -23.13
CA THR A 92 -8.42 -10.74 -23.55
C THR A 92 -9.84 -10.48 -23.09
N LEU A 93 -10.13 -9.23 -22.69
CA LEU A 93 -11.47 -8.72 -22.37
C LEU A 93 -11.70 -7.39 -23.07
N PRO A 94 -12.95 -6.99 -23.32
CA PRO A 94 -13.24 -5.62 -23.68
C PRO A 94 -12.61 -4.66 -22.65
N PRO A 95 -11.94 -3.58 -23.09
CA PRO A 95 -11.31 -2.63 -22.17
C PRO A 95 -12.29 -2.06 -21.16
N PHE A 96 -11.92 -2.05 -19.88
CA PHE A 96 -12.76 -1.49 -18.81
C PHE A 96 -12.90 0.03 -18.88
N THR A 97 -11.99 0.70 -19.57
CA THR A 97 -12.00 2.16 -19.69
C THR A 97 -11.22 2.62 -20.93
N ASN A 98 -11.57 3.80 -21.40
CA ASN A 98 -10.80 4.59 -22.37
C ASN A 98 -10.39 5.95 -21.77
N LYS A 99 -10.49 6.10 -20.45
CA LYS A 99 -10.15 7.33 -19.74
C LYS A 99 -8.69 7.71 -20.01
N PRO A 100 -8.39 8.96 -20.40
CA PRO A 100 -7.02 9.41 -20.59
C PRO A 100 -6.19 9.23 -19.32
N CYS A 101 -4.94 8.81 -19.49
CA CYS A 101 -3.99 8.65 -18.40
C CYS A 101 -2.72 9.47 -18.69
N ASN A 102 -2.36 10.34 -17.76
CA ASN A 102 -1.14 11.14 -17.81
C ASN A 102 -0.11 10.71 -16.75
N SER A 103 -0.44 9.71 -15.94
CA SER A 103 0.48 9.17 -14.93
C SER A 103 1.42 8.17 -15.58
N TYR A 104 2.69 8.53 -15.70
CA TYR A 104 3.73 7.62 -16.14
C TYR A 104 4.12 6.69 -14.98
N GLY A 105 4.33 5.43 -15.28
CA GLY A 105 4.75 4.41 -14.33
C GLY A 105 5.53 3.30 -15.01
N PHE A 106 5.78 2.26 -14.27
CA PHE A 106 6.41 1.04 -14.74
C PHE A 106 5.39 -0.11 -14.65
N TRP A 107 5.61 -1.17 -15.41
CA TRP A 107 4.81 -2.39 -15.27
C TRP A 107 4.81 -2.93 -13.82
N ASP A 108 5.91 -2.76 -13.10
CA ASP A 108 6.06 -3.19 -11.70
C ASP A 108 5.59 -2.10 -10.71
N ASP A 109 4.31 -1.73 -10.76
CA ASP A 109 3.71 -0.82 -9.78
C ASP A 109 2.82 -1.57 -8.76
N GLY A 110 3.28 -2.73 -8.34
CA GLY A 110 2.60 -3.53 -7.33
C GLY A 110 2.52 -2.87 -5.95
N TYR A 111 3.30 -1.83 -5.69
CA TYR A 111 3.27 -1.13 -4.40
C TYR A 111 1.96 -0.36 -4.18
N ASP A 112 1.46 0.36 -5.16
CA ASP A 112 0.17 1.06 -5.05
C ASP A 112 -1.00 0.07 -4.90
N VAL A 113 -0.95 -1.07 -5.60
CA VAL A 113 -1.93 -2.16 -5.41
C VAL A 113 -1.86 -2.71 -3.99
N TYR A 114 -0.66 -2.95 -3.47
CA TYR A 114 -0.45 -3.37 -2.09
C TYR A 114 -1.05 -2.36 -1.09
N LEU A 115 -0.76 -1.06 -1.24
CA LEU A 115 -1.30 -0.03 -0.36
C LEU A 115 -2.83 0.05 -0.43
N GLN A 116 -3.42 -0.13 -1.61
CA GLN A 116 -4.87 -0.16 -1.77
C GLN A 116 -5.49 -1.37 -1.09
N MET A 117 -4.91 -2.57 -1.23
CA MET A 117 -5.42 -3.77 -0.57
C MET A 117 -5.33 -3.64 0.96
N LYS A 118 -4.20 -3.17 1.46
CA LYS A 118 -4.05 -2.88 2.90
C LYS A 118 -5.07 -1.85 3.40
N TRP A 119 -5.29 -0.78 2.63
CA TRP A 119 -6.29 0.21 2.97
C TRP A 119 -7.70 -0.40 3.09
N GLN A 120 -8.04 -1.36 2.25
CA GLN A 120 -9.33 -2.05 2.30
C GLN A 120 -9.49 -2.95 3.54
N GLU A 121 -8.39 -3.44 4.12
CA GLU A 121 -8.40 -4.20 5.38
C GLU A 121 -8.75 -3.33 6.60
N ILE A 122 -8.48 -2.02 6.55
CA ILE A 122 -8.84 -1.08 7.62
C ILE A 122 -10.36 -0.93 7.69
N PRO A 123 -10.98 -0.98 8.88
CA PRO A 123 -12.42 -0.78 9.04
C PRO A 123 -12.93 0.50 8.36
N LYS A 124 -14.10 0.40 7.74
CA LYS A 124 -14.67 1.49 6.93
C LYS A 124 -14.83 2.80 7.73
N ASP A 125 -15.24 2.71 8.98
CA ASP A 125 -15.38 3.84 9.88
C ASP A 125 -14.06 4.57 10.15
N LYS A 126 -12.98 3.82 10.36
CA LYS A 126 -11.62 4.38 10.50
C LYS A 126 -11.15 5.08 9.22
N ARG A 127 -11.35 4.44 8.05
CA ARG A 127 -11.04 5.06 6.75
C ARG A 127 -11.83 6.34 6.51
N GLN A 128 -13.10 6.35 6.88
CA GLN A 128 -13.95 7.55 6.78
C GLN A 128 -13.51 8.64 7.75
N ALA A 129 -13.13 8.28 8.98
CA ALA A 129 -12.59 9.24 9.95
C ALA A 129 -11.30 9.88 9.43
N PHE A 130 -10.39 9.10 8.85
CA PHE A 130 -9.18 9.60 8.22
C PHE A 130 -9.48 10.58 7.07
N LYS A 131 -10.36 10.22 6.14
CA LYS A 131 -10.75 11.09 5.01
C LYS A 131 -11.36 12.42 5.49
N LYS A 132 -12.25 12.34 6.48
CA LYS A 132 -12.85 13.53 7.10
C LYS A 132 -11.81 14.41 7.79
N ALA A 133 -10.86 13.81 8.50
CA ALA A 133 -9.76 14.51 9.14
C ALA A 133 -8.88 15.26 8.12
N MET A 134 -8.58 14.58 6.99
CA MET A 134 -7.83 15.18 5.90
C MET A 134 -8.55 16.41 5.29
N GLU A 135 -9.85 16.32 5.04
CA GLU A 135 -10.67 17.42 4.50
C GLU A 135 -10.75 18.61 5.47
N SER A 136 -10.89 18.35 6.76
CA SER A 136 -11.05 19.37 7.79
C SER A 136 -9.72 19.91 8.33
N SER A 137 -8.59 19.32 7.95
CA SER A 137 -7.27 19.59 8.53
C SER A 137 -7.27 19.47 10.07
N ALA A 138 -8.00 18.47 10.58
CA ALA A 138 -8.16 18.28 12.02
C ALA A 138 -6.86 17.83 12.69
N ASP A 139 -6.59 18.40 13.85
CA ASP A 139 -5.48 18.02 14.72
C ASP A 139 -5.99 17.34 15.99
N VAL A 140 -5.12 16.52 16.59
CA VAL A 140 -5.34 15.87 17.88
C VAL A 140 -4.11 16.08 18.76
N LYS A 141 -4.31 16.14 20.07
CA LYS A 141 -3.21 16.27 21.03
C LYS A 141 -2.66 14.86 21.34
N ILE A 142 -1.34 14.67 21.13
CA ILE A 142 -0.57 13.48 21.53
C ILE A 142 0.60 13.99 22.37
N GLY A 143 0.68 13.59 23.63
CA GLY A 143 1.58 14.23 24.59
C GLY A 143 1.29 15.74 24.64
N ASP A 144 2.32 16.55 24.42
CA ASP A 144 2.21 17.99 24.35
C ASP A 144 2.12 18.56 22.93
N ASN A 145 2.08 17.69 21.92
CA ASN A 145 2.11 18.09 20.51
C ASN A 145 0.73 18.02 19.86
N LEU A 146 0.49 18.92 18.90
CA LEU A 146 -0.62 18.82 17.97
C LEU A 146 -0.17 18.02 16.76
N VAL A 147 -0.89 16.96 16.45
CA VAL A 147 -0.62 16.03 15.36
C VAL A 147 -1.84 15.98 14.46
N ARG A 148 -1.61 15.97 13.16
CA ARG A 148 -2.68 15.78 12.19
C ARG A 148 -3.38 14.45 12.42
N LEU A 149 -4.69 14.47 12.53
CA LEU A 149 -5.49 13.26 12.74
C LEU A 149 -5.46 12.30 11.53
N ASP A 150 -5.09 12.81 10.34
CA ASP A 150 -4.82 12.03 9.13
C ASP A 150 -3.35 11.56 9.01
N SER A 151 -2.61 11.55 10.13
CA SER A 151 -1.26 10.98 10.15
C SER A 151 -1.32 9.46 10.11
N TYR A 152 -0.66 8.86 9.14
CA TYR A 152 -0.49 7.41 9.02
C TYR A 152 0.91 6.95 9.48
N ARG A 153 1.79 7.90 9.76
CA ARG A 153 3.16 7.70 10.25
C ARG A 153 3.42 8.63 11.42
N VAL A 154 4.00 8.08 12.48
CA VAL A 154 4.44 8.85 13.66
C VAL A 154 5.86 8.48 14.04
N THR A 155 6.64 9.48 14.47
CA THR A 155 7.94 9.29 15.10
C THR A 155 7.96 10.00 16.45
N ASP A 156 8.40 9.31 17.49
CA ASP A 156 8.49 9.86 18.85
C ASP A 156 9.52 10.98 18.99
N LYS A 157 10.46 11.08 18.05
CA LYS A 157 11.40 12.20 17.95
C LYS A 157 10.72 13.55 17.77
N TYR A 158 9.70 13.61 16.90
CA TYR A 158 8.99 14.83 16.55
C TYR A 158 7.64 14.94 17.23
N THR A 159 7.13 13.82 17.69
CA THR A 159 5.88 13.71 18.44
C THR A 159 6.14 12.87 19.69
N PRO A 160 6.84 13.39 20.70
CA PRO A 160 7.04 12.67 21.95
C PRO A 160 5.70 12.30 22.59
N PHE A 161 5.58 11.06 23.03
CA PHE A 161 4.44 10.53 23.77
C PHE A 161 4.92 9.72 24.96
N GLY A 162 4.14 9.69 26.05
CA GLY A 162 4.48 8.93 27.25
C GLY A 162 4.10 7.47 27.15
N SER A 163 3.06 7.16 26.38
CA SER A 163 2.51 5.82 26.17
C SER A 163 2.14 5.63 24.72
N ALA A 164 2.46 4.46 24.15
CA ALA A 164 2.08 4.14 22.77
C ALA A 164 0.55 4.17 22.58
N ARG A 165 -0.23 3.95 23.64
CA ARG A 165 -1.70 4.02 23.60
C ARG A 165 -2.26 5.40 23.28
N GLU A 166 -1.49 6.48 23.48
CA GLU A 166 -1.90 7.82 23.06
C GLU A 166 -2.11 7.91 21.55
N LEU A 167 -1.42 7.03 20.79
CA LEU A 167 -1.53 6.97 19.33
C LEU A 167 -2.82 6.30 18.82
N ALA A 168 -3.59 5.64 19.68
CA ALA A 168 -4.84 4.96 19.32
C ALA A 168 -5.91 5.92 18.73
N VAL A 169 -5.75 7.22 18.95
CA VAL A 169 -6.62 8.27 18.38
C VAL A 169 -6.43 8.44 16.88
N LEU A 170 -5.28 7.98 16.32
CA LEU A 170 -4.98 8.06 14.90
C LEU A 170 -5.66 6.90 14.16
N PRO A 171 -6.65 7.14 13.29
CA PRO A 171 -7.51 6.08 12.77
C PRO A 171 -6.80 5.12 11.82
N CYS A 172 -5.75 5.57 11.13
CA CYS A 172 -5.06 4.80 10.09
C CYS A 172 -3.54 4.81 10.26
N LEU A 173 -3.06 4.83 11.52
CA LEU A 173 -1.64 4.69 11.79
C LEU A 173 -1.14 3.33 11.28
N SER A 174 -0.14 3.35 10.40
CA SER A 174 0.44 2.14 9.78
C SER A 174 1.96 2.04 9.97
N GLU A 175 2.64 3.16 10.21
CA GLU A 175 4.09 3.22 10.40
C GLU A 175 4.43 3.93 11.70
N LEU A 176 5.27 3.28 12.53
CA LEU A 176 5.73 3.82 13.79
C LEU A 176 7.25 3.79 13.88
N ILE A 177 7.85 4.92 14.24
CA ILE A 177 9.27 5.06 14.46
C ILE A 177 9.48 5.48 15.92
N CYS A 178 10.12 4.63 16.73
CA CYS A 178 10.43 4.90 18.12
C CYS A 178 11.94 5.04 18.30
N GLU A 179 12.39 6.21 18.75
CA GLU A 179 13.78 6.44 19.15
C GLU A 179 14.07 5.95 20.58
N GLN A 180 13.02 5.63 21.33
CA GLN A 180 13.12 5.05 22.67
C GLN A 180 12.10 3.92 22.85
N TRP A 181 12.36 3.07 23.86
CA TRP A 181 11.45 1.98 24.19
C TRP A 181 10.25 2.47 25.00
N HIS A 182 9.06 2.10 24.57
CA HIS A 182 7.82 2.26 25.33
C HIS A 182 7.34 0.90 25.83
N THR A 183 7.12 0.77 27.14
CA THR A 183 6.83 -0.53 27.77
C THR A 183 5.50 -1.13 27.34
N ASP A 184 4.55 -0.32 26.93
CA ASP A 184 3.22 -0.70 26.42
C ASP A 184 3.18 -0.93 24.89
N LEU A 185 4.30 -0.70 24.19
CA LEU A 185 4.37 -0.81 22.74
C LEU A 185 3.96 -2.20 22.20
N PRO A 186 4.45 -3.34 22.77
CA PRO A 186 4.06 -4.66 22.25
C PRO A 186 2.55 -4.94 22.36
N GLU A 187 1.91 -4.51 23.44
CA GLU A 187 0.47 -4.65 23.62
C GLU A 187 -0.30 -3.74 22.68
N PHE A 188 0.10 -2.50 22.57
CA PHE A 188 -0.47 -1.53 21.62
C PHE A 188 -0.42 -2.04 20.16
N LEU A 189 0.70 -2.64 19.74
CA LEU A 189 0.83 -3.21 18.39
C LEU A 189 -0.11 -4.40 18.17
N ARG A 190 -0.32 -5.26 19.19
CA ARG A 190 -1.30 -6.37 19.07
C ARG A 190 -2.73 -5.88 18.96
N GLU A 191 -3.07 -4.79 19.64
CA GLU A 191 -4.39 -4.16 19.58
C GLU A 191 -4.63 -3.36 18.28
N ASN A 192 -3.55 -3.03 17.54
CA ASN A 192 -3.60 -2.21 16.33
C ASN A 192 -2.98 -2.95 15.12
N PRO A 193 -3.67 -3.94 14.55
CA PRO A 193 -3.13 -4.81 13.51
C PRO A 193 -2.85 -4.11 12.16
N PHE A 194 -3.20 -2.83 12.05
CA PHE A 194 -2.91 -2.03 10.84
C PHE A 194 -1.52 -1.41 10.87
N ILE A 195 -0.85 -1.39 12.01
CA ILE A 195 0.55 -0.99 12.12
C ILE A 195 1.40 -2.18 11.69
N ASP A 196 2.03 -2.06 10.53
CA ASP A 196 2.84 -3.13 9.94
C ASP A 196 4.29 -2.74 9.65
N GLU A 197 4.62 -1.45 9.80
CA GLU A 197 6.00 -0.98 9.74
C GLU A 197 6.43 -0.42 11.10
N LEU A 198 7.51 -0.99 11.65
CA LEU A 198 8.09 -0.58 12.93
C LEU A 198 9.58 -0.32 12.79
N THR A 199 10.02 0.85 13.21
CA THR A 199 11.43 1.18 13.38
C THR A 199 11.70 1.42 14.86
N LEU A 200 12.66 0.69 15.43
CA LEU A 200 13.11 0.87 16.81
C LEU A 200 14.57 1.28 16.83
N MET A 201 14.84 2.46 17.36
CA MET A 201 16.18 2.98 17.54
C MET A 201 16.46 3.09 19.05
N ASN A 202 17.72 2.94 19.47
CA ASN A 202 18.12 3.11 20.86
C ASN A 202 17.22 2.41 21.90
N HIS A 203 16.58 1.31 21.51
CA HIS A 203 15.53 0.67 22.31
C HIS A 203 16.05 0.01 23.59
N GLY A 204 17.35 -0.28 23.72
CA GLY A 204 17.98 -0.85 24.90
C GLY A 204 17.52 -2.28 25.29
N GLN A 205 16.64 -2.88 24.49
CA GLN A 205 16.07 -4.20 24.76
C GLN A 205 17.03 -5.31 24.34
N ARG A 206 17.19 -6.33 25.18
CA ARG A 206 17.95 -7.55 24.86
C ARG A 206 17.08 -8.59 24.14
N THR A 207 15.81 -8.55 24.38
CA THR A 207 14.79 -9.42 23.74
C THR A 207 13.63 -8.56 23.28
N LEU A 208 13.11 -8.87 22.11
CA LEU A 208 11.95 -8.20 21.53
C LEU A 208 10.90 -9.26 21.21
N ASP A 209 9.73 -9.17 21.83
CA ASP A 209 8.60 -10.06 21.58
C ASP A 209 7.52 -9.34 20.78
N LEU A 210 7.45 -9.66 19.50
CA LEU A 210 6.45 -9.16 18.54
C LEU A 210 5.42 -10.23 18.16
N ARG A 211 5.36 -11.35 18.86
CA ARG A 211 4.36 -12.39 18.59
C ARG A 211 2.95 -11.83 18.72
N GLY A 212 2.10 -12.16 17.76
CA GLY A 212 0.71 -11.69 17.69
C GLY A 212 0.55 -10.25 17.19
N THR A 213 1.64 -9.60 16.75
CA THR A 213 1.57 -8.31 16.02
C THR A 213 1.47 -8.55 14.51
N SER A 214 1.09 -7.52 13.75
CA SER A 214 1.03 -7.54 12.28
C SER A 214 2.27 -6.94 11.63
N ILE A 215 3.38 -6.78 12.36
CA ILE A 215 4.59 -6.15 11.84
C ILE A 215 5.18 -7.00 10.70
N ARG A 216 5.26 -6.42 9.52
CA ARG A 216 5.85 -7.02 8.30
C ARG A 216 7.22 -6.44 7.99
N LYS A 217 7.42 -5.15 8.30
CA LYS A 217 8.70 -4.49 8.09
C LYS A 217 9.23 -3.98 9.43
N LEU A 218 10.34 -4.58 9.85
CA LEU A 218 11.01 -4.24 11.10
C LEU A 218 12.40 -3.68 10.80
N MET A 219 12.66 -2.46 11.25
CA MET A 219 13.99 -1.86 11.25
C MET A 219 14.45 -1.70 12.69
N LEU A 220 15.64 -2.20 13.00
CA LEU A 220 16.18 -2.20 14.35
C LEU A 220 17.57 -1.56 14.38
N ASP A 221 17.81 -0.73 15.39
CA ASP A 221 19.16 -0.52 15.88
C ASP A 221 19.57 -1.79 16.65
N MET A 222 20.47 -2.56 16.06
CA MET A 222 20.90 -3.88 16.55
C MET A 222 21.77 -3.82 17.80
N THR A 223 22.01 -2.64 18.37
CA THR A 223 22.88 -2.45 19.53
C THR A 223 22.30 -3.17 20.74
N GLY A 224 22.92 -4.28 21.12
CA GLY A 224 22.57 -5.05 22.32
C GLY A 224 21.44 -6.08 22.19
N LEU A 225 20.75 -6.17 21.05
CA LEU A 225 19.70 -7.16 20.83
C LEU A 225 20.30 -8.57 20.70
N LYS A 226 19.73 -9.55 21.44
CA LYS A 226 20.16 -10.96 21.42
C LYS A 226 19.14 -11.88 20.78
N ASN A 227 17.84 -11.59 20.91
CA ASN A 227 16.76 -12.43 20.41
C ASN A 227 15.57 -11.59 19.92
N ILE A 228 14.93 -12.05 18.86
CA ILE A 228 13.62 -11.57 18.38
C ILE A 228 12.67 -12.75 18.44
N GLY A 229 11.61 -12.66 19.24
CA GLY A 229 10.50 -13.60 19.22
C GLY A 229 9.54 -13.20 18.09
N SER A 230 9.33 -14.07 17.14
CA SER A 230 8.38 -13.96 16.04
C SER A 230 7.24 -14.97 16.20
#